data_6278c4181a8b0a2d4472855656a8c3c2
#
_entry.id   6278c4181a8b0a2d4472855656a8c3c2
#
_cell.length_a   1.000
_cell.length_b   1.000
_cell.length_c   1.000
_cell.angle_alpha   90.00
_cell.angle_beta   90.00
_cell.angle_gamma   90.00
#
_symmetry.space_group_name_H-M   'P 1'
#
loop_
_entity.id
_entity.type
_entity.pdbx_description
1 polymer ?
#
loop_
_entity_poly.entity_id
_entity_poly.type
_entity_poly.pdbx_seq_one_letter_code
_entity_poly.pdbx_strand_id
1 'polypeptide(L)'
;MSPKLLKILNDSYQAVKNDGEDVIKGLSRNLKSLPPKYFYDDRGSELFEQICELPEYYPTRTETSILEQYADEIAQITGSCELVELGSGSSTKTRLLLDAYQKIGNSFTYIPTDVSGGILKTSVLDLQEKYPDFTIEGLLGTYQQTLAYLESITTQSRTICFLGSSAGNFAPQEFDNFLTQITSCLLYTSDAADECLC
;
A
#
# COMPACT_ATOMS: atom_id res chain seq x y z
N MET A 1 -22.04 -3.90 -16.35
CA MET A 1 -21.93 -3.36 -14.97
C MET A 1 -20.60 -2.62 -14.92
N SER A 2 -20.61 -1.30 -14.68
CA SER A 2 -19.35 -0.58 -14.48
C SER A 2 -18.66 -1.17 -13.26
N PRO A 3 -17.37 -1.53 -13.33
CA PRO A 3 -16.64 -2.02 -12.17
C PRO A 3 -16.69 -0.94 -11.08
N LYS A 4 -16.90 -1.35 -9.83
CA LYS A 4 -16.79 -0.43 -8.69
C LYS A 4 -15.30 -0.09 -8.55
N LEU A 5 -14.92 1.07 -9.03
CA LEU A 5 -13.56 1.63 -9.00
C LEU A 5 -12.97 1.75 -7.60
N LEU A 6 -13.83 1.89 -6.60
CA LEU A 6 -13.44 2.08 -5.21
C LEU A 6 -14.32 1.22 -4.29
N LYS A 7 -13.69 0.42 -3.46
CA LYS A 7 -14.35 -0.35 -2.41
C LYS A 7 -13.96 0.18 -1.05
N ILE A 8 -14.97 0.52 -0.25
CA ILE A 8 -14.78 0.92 1.14
C ILE A 8 -14.80 -0.34 2.00
N LEU A 9 -13.71 -0.60 2.68
CA LEU A 9 -13.60 -1.67 3.66
C LEU A 9 -14.09 -1.15 5.00
N ASN A 10 -15.36 -1.43 5.29
CA ASN A 10 -15.99 -1.05 6.56
C ASN A 10 -15.79 -2.15 7.63
N ASP A 11 -16.27 -1.92 8.85
CA ASP A 11 -16.11 -2.77 10.04
C ASP A 11 -16.53 -4.25 9.90
N SER A 12 -17.10 -4.66 8.77
CA SER A 12 -17.45 -6.05 8.46
C SER A 12 -16.21 -6.95 8.31
N TYR A 13 -15.06 -6.36 7.97
CA TYR A 13 -13.75 -7.02 7.96
C TYR A 13 -13.04 -6.60 9.24
N GLN A 14 -13.34 -7.22 10.34
CA GLN A 14 -12.94 -6.97 11.73
C GLN A 14 -11.59 -6.22 11.89
N ALA A 15 -11.56 -4.97 11.51
CA ALA A 15 -10.64 -4.06 12.12
C ALA A 15 -11.17 -3.80 13.53
N VAL A 16 -10.33 -3.94 14.51
CA VAL A 16 -10.58 -3.54 15.89
C VAL A 16 -11.33 -2.20 15.84
N LYS A 17 -12.55 -2.13 16.38
CA LYS A 17 -13.30 -0.88 16.52
C LYS A 17 -12.36 0.14 17.11
N ASN A 18 -11.97 1.12 16.31
CA ASN A 18 -11.13 2.19 16.78
C ASN A 18 -12.06 3.28 17.32
N ASP A 19 -12.43 3.14 18.58
CA ASP A 19 -13.21 4.12 19.34
C ASP A 19 -12.32 5.20 19.99
N GLY A 20 -11.06 5.29 19.59
CA GLY A 20 -10.07 6.23 20.14
C GLY A 20 -9.35 5.71 21.38
N GLU A 21 -9.51 4.45 21.75
CA GLU A 21 -8.81 3.86 22.88
C GLU A 21 -7.29 3.93 22.73
N ASP A 22 -6.77 3.74 21.53
CA ASP A 22 -5.35 3.85 21.22
C ASP A 22 -4.82 5.29 21.42
N VAL A 23 -5.62 6.30 21.15
CA VAL A 23 -5.30 7.72 21.43
C VAL A 23 -5.24 7.95 22.93
N ILE A 24 -6.30 7.53 23.66
CA ILE A 24 -6.35 7.65 25.12
C ILE A 24 -5.15 6.93 25.74
N LYS A 25 -4.88 5.70 25.34
CA LYS A 25 -3.76 4.90 25.81
C LYS A 25 -2.41 5.54 25.50
N GLY A 26 -2.23 6.06 24.29
CA GLY A 26 -0.99 6.71 23.88
C GLY A 26 -0.72 8.02 24.64
N LEU A 27 -1.74 8.87 24.80
CA LEU A 27 -1.62 10.15 25.48
C LEU A 27 -1.57 10.02 27.02
N SER A 28 -2.00 8.88 27.57
CA SER A 28 -1.93 8.59 29.02
C SER A 28 -0.56 8.07 29.47
N ARG A 29 0.35 7.74 28.54
CA ARG A 29 1.71 7.29 28.87
C ARG A 29 2.58 8.45 29.33
N ASN A 30 3.67 8.15 30.09
CA ASN A 30 4.68 9.15 30.44
C ASN A 30 5.34 9.73 29.19
N LEU A 31 5.80 8.86 28.27
CA LEU A 31 6.17 9.25 26.91
C LEU A 31 4.92 9.14 26.04
N LYS A 32 4.35 10.30 25.74
CA LYS A 32 3.13 10.39 24.95
C LYS A 32 3.41 10.00 23.51
N SER A 33 2.48 9.24 22.93
CA SER A 33 2.57 8.78 21.53
C SER A 33 1.19 8.77 20.90
N LEU A 34 1.15 8.94 19.58
CA LEU A 34 -0.04 8.77 18.76
C LEU A 34 0.29 7.84 17.58
N PRO A 35 -0.62 6.92 17.22
CA PRO A 35 -0.44 6.13 16.01
C PRO A 35 -0.34 7.01 14.77
N PRO A 36 0.61 6.75 13.85
CA PRO A 36 0.83 7.57 12.64
C PRO A 36 -0.40 7.71 11.75
N LYS A 37 -1.31 6.73 11.73
CA LYS A 37 -2.55 6.75 10.92
C LYS A 37 -3.39 8.03 11.09
N TYR A 38 -3.31 8.70 12.25
CA TYR A 38 -4.03 9.94 12.51
C TYR A 38 -3.46 11.18 11.80
N PHE A 39 -2.30 11.05 11.15
CA PHE A 39 -1.67 12.10 10.36
C PHE A 39 -1.95 11.97 8.85
N TYR A 40 -2.67 10.92 8.43
CA TYR A 40 -2.94 10.62 7.01
C TYR A 40 -4.41 10.82 6.64
N ASP A 41 -5.04 11.90 7.16
CA ASP A 41 -6.27 12.43 6.58
C ASP A 41 -5.97 13.14 5.24
N ASP A 42 -6.99 13.66 4.56
CA ASP A 42 -6.80 14.31 3.26
C ASP A 42 -5.78 15.47 3.35
N ARG A 43 -5.83 16.26 4.42
CA ARG A 43 -4.88 17.35 4.64
C ARG A 43 -3.46 16.85 4.95
N GLY A 44 -3.36 15.83 5.78
CA GLY A 44 -2.08 15.18 6.13
C GLY A 44 -1.42 14.57 4.89
N SER A 45 -2.20 13.96 4.03
CA SER A 45 -1.72 13.41 2.75
C SER A 45 -1.18 14.49 1.82
N GLU A 46 -1.88 15.62 1.68
CA GLU A 46 -1.37 16.79 0.93
C GLU A 46 -0.06 17.33 1.50
N LEU A 47 0.07 17.40 2.83
CA LEU A 47 1.30 17.86 3.49
C LEU A 47 2.44 16.86 3.28
N PHE A 48 2.14 15.56 3.27
CA PHE A 48 3.15 14.53 3.02
C PHE A 48 3.70 14.61 1.59
N GLU A 49 2.85 14.85 0.58
CA GLU A 49 3.33 15.10 -0.79
C GLU A 49 4.30 16.29 -0.84
N GLN A 50 4.03 17.39 -0.12
CA GLN A 50 4.95 18.52 -0.03
C GLN A 50 6.26 18.15 0.68
N ILE A 51 6.22 17.30 1.71
CA ILE A 51 7.42 16.78 2.38
C ILE A 51 8.27 15.97 1.40
N CYS A 52 7.65 15.17 0.54
CA CYS A 52 8.35 14.37 -0.46
C CYS A 52 9.16 15.21 -1.47
N GLU A 53 8.80 16.48 -1.66
CA GLU A 53 9.51 17.43 -2.54
C GLU A 53 10.71 18.11 -1.85
N LEU A 54 10.81 18.03 -0.51
CA LEU A 54 11.89 18.69 0.22
C LEU A 54 13.25 18.01 -0.07
N PRO A 55 14.32 18.81 -0.23
CA PRO A 55 15.69 18.28 -0.42
C PRO A 55 16.14 17.36 0.71
N GLU A 56 15.72 17.63 1.94
CA GLU A 56 16.06 16.86 3.14
C GLU A 56 15.37 15.51 3.17
N TYR A 57 14.20 15.35 2.53
CA TYR A 57 13.46 14.10 2.52
C TYR A 57 13.92 13.21 1.35
N TYR A 58 15.10 12.62 1.48
CA TYR A 58 15.72 11.79 0.45
C TYR A 58 15.01 10.43 0.18
N PRO A 59 14.24 9.81 1.12
CA PRO A 59 13.70 8.46 0.90
C PRO A 59 12.88 8.34 -0.38
N THR A 60 11.99 9.29 -0.66
CA THR A 60 11.19 9.28 -1.90
C THR A 60 12.06 9.23 -3.16
N ARG A 61 13.11 10.06 -3.23
CA ARG A 61 14.01 10.09 -4.39
C ARG A 61 14.81 8.81 -4.53
N THR A 62 15.27 8.24 -3.41
CA THR A 62 16.01 6.99 -3.41
C THR A 62 15.13 5.81 -3.85
N GLU A 63 13.91 5.70 -3.30
CA GLU A 63 12.95 4.68 -3.74
C GLU A 63 12.61 4.82 -5.23
N THR A 64 12.38 6.05 -5.70
CA THR A 64 12.14 6.32 -7.12
C THR A 64 13.30 5.83 -7.98
N SER A 65 14.55 6.16 -7.60
CA SER A 65 15.74 5.73 -8.33
C SER A 65 15.91 4.20 -8.35
N ILE A 66 15.58 3.51 -7.26
CA ILE A 66 15.59 2.05 -7.20
C ILE A 66 14.52 1.47 -8.15
N LEU A 67 13.31 2.02 -8.12
CA LEU A 67 12.25 1.54 -9.01
C LEU A 67 12.56 1.85 -10.48
N GLU A 68 13.14 3.01 -10.81
CA GLU A 68 13.61 3.31 -12.17
C GLU A 68 14.63 2.28 -12.67
N GLN A 69 15.49 1.78 -11.78
CA GLN A 69 16.51 0.80 -12.14
C GLN A 69 15.96 -0.63 -12.24
N TYR A 70 15.04 -1.04 -11.36
CA TYR A 70 14.66 -2.44 -11.17
C TYR A 70 13.20 -2.77 -11.49
N ALA A 71 12.34 -1.81 -11.86
CA ALA A 71 10.92 -2.07 -12.12
C ALA A 71 10.70 -3.13 -13.22
N ASP A 72 11.49 -3.10 -14.30
CA ASP A 72 11.39 -4.07 -15.39
C ASP A 72 11.79 -5.48 -14.91
N GLU A 73 12.80 -5.60 -14.07
CA GLU A 73 13.23 -6.89 -13.49
C GLU A 73 12.18 -7.42 -12.51
N ILE A 74 11.65 -6.58 -11.62
CA ILE A 74 10.57 -6.93 -10.70
C ILE A 74 9.36 -7.46 -11.48
N ALA A 75 8.93 -6.73 -12.49
CA ALA A 75 7.78 -7.12 -13.30
C ALA A 75 8.01 -8.44 -14.06
N GLN A 76 9.24 -8.71 -14.52
CA GLN A 76 9.59 -9.98 -15.16
C GLN A 76 9.57 -11.15 -14.18
N ILE A 77 10.09 -10.98 -12.96
CA ILE A 77 10.15 -12.02 -11.93
C ILE A 77 8.75 -12.37 -11.43
N THR A 78 7.95 -11.36 -11.13
CA THR A 78 6.59 -11.56 -10.58
C THR A 78 5.57 -11.97 -11.65
N GLY A 79 5.80 -11.59 -12.91
CA GLY A 79 4.93 -11.93 -14.03
C GLY A 79 3.52 -11.36 -13.91
N SER A 80 2.54 -12.05 -14.50
CA SER A 80 1.12 -11.67 -14.38
C SER A 80 0.62 -11.95 -12.98
N CYS A 81 0.33 -10.91 -12.22
CA CYS A 81 -0.11 -11.02 -10.83
C CYS A 81 -1.15 -9.94 -10.49
N GLU A 82 -1.75 -10.10 -9.33
CA GLU A 82 -2.48 -9.04 -8.63
C GLU A 82 -1.47 -8.26 -7.77
N LEU A 83 -1.15 -7.03 -8.17
CA LEU A 83 -0.26 -6.15 -7.41
C LEU A 83 -1.08 -5.35 -6.39
N VAL A 84 -0.85 -5.59 -5.12
CA VAL A 84 -1.47 -4.84 -4.01
C VAL A 84 -0.45 -3.88 -3.45
N GLU A 85 -0.80 -2.61 -3.32
CA GLU A 85 0.04 -1.61 -2.65
C GLU A 85 -0.61 -1.12 -1.37
N LEU A 86 0.09 -1.30 -0.25
CA LEU A 86 -0.35 -0.85 1.06
C LEU A 86 0.12 0.58 1.31
N GLY A 87 -0.83 1.52 1.48
CA GLY A 87 -0.54 2.94 1.64
C GLY A 87 -0.08 3.59 0.34
N SER A 88 -0.86 3.43 -0.72
CA SER A 88 -0.49 3.86 -2.08
C SER A 88 -0.37 5.38 -2.26
N GLY A 89 -1.08 6.18 -1.44
CA GLY A 89 -1.12 7.63 -1.61
C GLY A 89 -1.52 8.03 -3.03
N SER A 90 -0.68 8.86 -3.67
CA SER A 90 -0.85 9.28 -5.08
C SER A 90 -0.45 8.21 -6.11
N SER A 91 0.11 7.09 -5.69
CA SER A 91 0.70 6.04 -6.54
C SER A 91 1.77 6.57 -7.53
N THR A 92 2.39 7.69 -7.23
CA THR A 92 3.34 8.35 -8.16
C THR A 92 4.55 7.45 -8.46
N LYS A 93 5.15 6.85 -7.45
CA LYS A 93 6.30 5.93 -7.60
C LYS A 93 5.90 4.61 -8.27
N THR A 94 4.74 4.11 -7.89
CA THR A 94 4.24 2.82 -8.38
C THR A 94 3.94 2.84 -9.87
N ARG A 95 3.75 4.02 -10.47
CA ARG A 95 3.63 4.16 -11.93
C ARG A 95 4.83 3.59 -12.69
N LEU A 96 6.02 3.59 -12.09
CA LEU A 96 7.22 2.94 -12.66
C LEU A 96 7.03 1.42 -12.78
N LEU A 97 6.46 0.79 -11.75
CA LEU A 97 6.10 -0.63 -11.79
C LEU A 97 4.97 -0.88 -12.81
N LEU A 98 3.92 -0.06 -12.81
CA LEU A 98 2.80 -0.22 -13.75
C LEU A 98 3.26 -0.07 -15.20
N ASP A 99 4.14 0.89 -15.50
CA ASP A 99 4.75 1.05 -16.83
C ASP A 99 5.58 -0.20 -17.24
N ALA A 100 6.26 -0.83 -16.27
CA ALA A 100 7.01 -2.07 -16.50
C ALA A 100 6.06 -3.27 -16.76
N TYR A 101 4.98 -3.42 -15.97
CA TYR A 101 3.98 -4.45 -16.21
C TYR A 101 3.24 -4.26 -17.55
N GLN A 102 2.99 -3.03 -17.97
CA GLN A 102 2.39 -2.74 -19.27
C GLN A 102 3.25 -3.24 -20.44
N LYS A 103 4.59 -3.17 -20.34
CA LYS A 103 5.52 -3.69 -21.34
C LYS A 103 5.46 -5.21 -21.49
N ILE A 104 5.12 -5.94 -20.42
CA ILE A 104 4.97 -7.40 -20.46
C ILE A 104 3.69 -7.82 -21.20
N GLY A 105 2.66 -6.96 -21.24
CA GLY A 105 1.48 -7.12 -22.09
C GLY A 105 0.49 -8.19 -21.64
N ASN A 106 0.52 -8.62 -20.38
CA ASN A 106 -0.44 -9.56 -19.79
C ASN A 106 -1.62 -8.83 -19.14
N SER A 107 -2.70 -9.55 -18.86
CA SER A 107 -3.77 -9.04 -17.98
C SER A 107 -3.19 -8.76 -16.60
N PHE A 108 -3.44 -7.59 -16.08
CA PHE A 108 -2.84 -7.13 -14.84
C PHE A 108 -3.90 -6.47 -13.96
N THR A 109 -3.83 -6.75 -12.68
CA THR A 109 -4.71 -6.14 -11.67
C THR A 109 -3.86 -5.36 -10.68
N TYR A 110 -4.19 -4.09 -10.48
CA TYR A 110 -3.57 -3.24 -9.46
C TYR A 110 -4.59 -2.86 -8.40
N ILE A 111 -4.23 -3.08 -7.15
CA ILE A 111 -5.08 -2.81 -5.98
C ILE A 111 -4.36 -1.81 -5.07
N PRO A 112 -4.46 -0.50 -5.35
CA PRO A 112 -4.00 0.53 -4.43
C PRO A 112 -4.87 0.55 -3.18
N THR A 113 -4.25 0.67 -2.01
CA THR A 113 -4.97 0.75 -0.75
C THR A 113 -4.51 1.95 0.07
N ASP A 114 -5.43 2.66 0.68
CA ASP A 114 -5.12 3.81 1.54
C ASP A 114 -6.23 4.07 2.55
N VAL A 115 -5.93 4.82 3.61
CA VAL A 115 -6.91 5.34 4.58
C VAL A 115 -7.49 6.69 4.17
N SER A 116 -6.80 7.43 3.27
CA SER A 116 -7.25 8.70 2.71
C SER A 116 -8.11 8.48 1.46
N GLY A 117 -9.41 8.67 1.61
CA GLY A 117 -10.37 8.46 0.50
C GLY A 117 -10.22 9.45 -0.63
N GLY A 118 -9.82 10.69 -0.34
CA GLY A 118 -9.65 11.74 -1.34
C GLY A 118 -8.52 11.42 -2.32
N ILE A 119 -7.32 11.14 -1.78
CA ILE A 119 -6.14 10.85 -2.60
C ILE A 119 -6.30 9.52 -3.35
N LEU A 120 -6.81 8.48 -2.69
CA LEU A 120 -7.02 7.18 -3.31
C LEU A 120 -7.99 7.28 -4.50
N LYS A 121 -9.12 7.98 -4.34
CA LYS A 121 -10.10 8.15 -5.41
C LYS A 121 -9.51 8.86 -6.62
N THR A 122 -8.79 9.96 -6.39
CA THR A 122 -8.14 10.72 -7.47
C THR A 122 -7.11 9.87 -8.17
N SER A 123 -6.25 9.17 -7.42
CA SER A 123 -5.22 8.29 -7.97
C SER A 123 -5.83 7.18 -8.84
N VAL A 124 -6.89 6.50 -8.37
CA VAL A 124 -7.54 5.42 -9.11
C VAL A 124 -8.13 5.92 -10.44
N LEU A 125 -8.76 7.09 -10.45
CA LEU A 125 -9.31 7.67 -11.68
C LEU A 125 -8.22 8.00 -12.69
N ASP A 126 -7.14 8.65 -12.26
CA ASP A 126 -6.01 9.01 -13.12
C ASP A 126 -5.32 7.75 -13.68
N LEU A 127 -5.16 6.73 -12.84
CA LEU A 127 -4.54 5.47 -13.25
C LEU A 127 -5.39 4.71 -14.25
N GLN A 128 -6.72 4.70 -14.10
CA GLN A 128 -7.61 4.07 -15.10
C GLN A 128 -7.57 4.77 -16.45
N GLU A 129 -7.44 6.10 -16.46
CA GLU A 129 -7.27 6.84 -17.70
C GLU A 129 -5.93 6.50 -18.37
N LYS A 130 -4.86 6.42 -17.59
CA LYS A 130 -3.50 6.13 -18.11
C LYS A 130 -3.33 4.67 -18.54
N TYR A 131 -3.95 3.71 -17.82
CA TYR A 131 -3.80 2.27 -18.04
C TYR A 131 -5.15 1.59 -18.32
N PRO A 132 -5.77 1.85 -19.49
CA PRO A 132 -7.12 1.38 -19.81
C PRO A 132 -7.24 -0.16 -19.88
N ASP A 133 -6.14 -0.86 -20.13
CA ASP A 133 -6.09 -2.32 -20.22
C ASP A 133 -5.89 -3.00 -18.86
N PHE A 134 -5.64 -2.23 -17.80
CA PHE A 134 -5.48 -2.76 -16.44
C PHE A 134 -6.80 -2.76 -15.69
N THR A 135 -6.99 -3.76 -14.85
CA THR A 135 -8.03 -3.72 -13.80
C THR A 135 -7.46 -2.97 -12.60
N ILE A 136 -8.08 -1.85 -12.22
CA ILE A 136 -7.65 -1.05 -11.07
C ILE A 136 -8.80 -0.97 -10.08
N GLU A 137 -8.60 -1.47 -8.85
CA GLU A 137 -9.59 -1.49 -7.79
C GLU A 137 -9.02 -0.89 -6.50
N GLY A 138 -9.41 0.33 -6.16
CA GLY A 138 -8.99 0.99 -4.92
C GLY A 138 -9.68 0.40 -3.70
N LEU A 139 -8.94 0.08 -2.65
CA LEU A 139 -9.48 -0.36 -1.36
C LEU A 139 -9.26 0.72 -0.31
N LEU A 140 -10.34 1.33 0.15
CA LEU A 140 -10.30 2.31 1.23
C LEU A 140 -10.40 1.63 2.58
N GLY A 141 -9.31 1.65 3.35
CA GLY A 141 -9.24 1.01 4.67
C GLY A 141 -7.84 1.02 5.27
N THR A 142 -7.73 0.51 6.48
CA THR A 142 -6.44 0.27 7.13
C THR A 142 -5.71 -0.94 6.54
N TYR A 143 -4.42 -1.10 6.82
CA TYR A 143 -3.65 -2.29 6.41
C TYR A 143 -4.31 -3.59 6.91
N GLN A 144 -4.77 -3.60 8.16
CA GLN A 144 -5.42 -4.77 8.76
C GLN A 144 -6.74 -5.12 8.03
N GLN A 145 -7.55 -4.12 7.69
CA GLN A 145 -8.78 -4.32 6.92
C GLN A 145 -8.49 -4.84 5.52
N THR A 146 -7.47 -4.27 4.87
CA THR A 146 -7.03 -4.69 3.55
C THR A 146 -6.55 -6.15 3.58
N LEU A 147 -5.66 -6.50 4.49
CA LEU A 147 -5.12 -7.85 4.60
C LEU A 147 -6.23 -8.88 4.92
N ALA A 148 -7.13 -8.57 5.86
CA ALA A 148 -8.28 -9.44 6.16
C ALA A 148 -9.22 -9.63 4.94
N TYR A 149 -9.43 -8.58 4.15
CA TYR A 149 -10.18 -8.69 2.91
C TYR A 149 -9.45 -9.58 1.88
N LEU A 150 -8.16 -9.37 1.68
CA LEU A 150 -7.34 -10.13 0.73
C LEU A 150 -7.25 -11.61 1.10
N GLU A 151 -7.20 -11.95 2.39
CA GLU A 151 -7.26 -13.33 2.88
C GLU A 151 -8.59 -14.01 2.53
N SER A 152 -9.68 -13.25 2.47
CA SER A 152 -11.01 -13.76 2.14
C SER A 152 -11.24 -14.06 0.65
N ILE A 153 -10.33 -13.60 -0.23
CA ILE A 153 -10.42 -13.78 -1.68
C ILE A 153 -9.24 -14.60 -2.20
N THR A 154 -9.56 -15.53 -3.08
CA THR A 154 -8.55 -16.38 -3.72
C THR A 154 -8.12 -15.76 -5.05
N THR A 155 -6.81 -15.68 -5.29
CA THR A 155 -6.22 -15.29 -6.57
C THR A 155 -5.15 -16.31 -6.98
N GLN A 156 -4.76 -16.30 -8.26
CA GLN A 156 -3.73 -17.23 -8.77
C GLN A 156 -2.31 -16.81 -8.35
N SER A 157 -2.06 -15.51 -8.34
CA SER A 157 -0.76 -14.95 -7.97
C SER A 157 -0.96 -13.54 -7.41
N ARG A 158 -0.29 -13.24 -6.31
CA ARG A 158 -0.36 -11.92 -5.65
C ARG A 158 1.02 -11.46 -5.24
N THR A 159 1.30 -10.20 -5.52
CA THR A 159 2.46 -9.46 -5.02
C THR A 159 1.95 -8.33 -4.13
N ILE A 160 2.49 -8.22 -2.93
CA ILE A 160 2.16 -7.12 -2.00
C ILE A 160 3.38 -6.22 -1.91
N CYS A 161 3.22 -4.94 -2.23
CA CYS A 161 4.24 -3.92 -2.03
C CYS A 161 3.86 -2.95 -0.92
N PHE A 162 4.87 -2.53 -0.17
CA PHE A 162 4.76 -1.61 0.95
C PHE A 162 5.90 -0.59 0.85
N LEU A 163 5.64 0.47 0.09
CA LEU A 163 6.60 1.50 -0.24
C LEU A 163 6.50 2.69 0.73
N GLY A 164 7.49 3.59 0.72
CA GLY A 164 7.46 4.84 1.47
C GLY A 164 8.07 4.76 2.87
N SER A 165 8.90 3.75 3.15
CA SER A 165 9.58 3.58 4.45
C SER A 165 8.64 3.47 5.65
N SER A 166 7.35 3.21 5.44
CA SER A 166 6.32 3.12 6.49
C SER A 166 6.58 1.97 7.48
N ALA A 167 7.31 0.94 7.05
CA ALA A 167 7.73 -0.18 7.89
C ALA A 167 8.51 0.27 9.15
N GLY A 168 9.31 1.32 9.03
CA GLY A 168 10.08 1.90 10.15
C GLY A 168 9.23 2.52 11.26
N ASN A 169 7.93 2.71 11.05
CA ASN A 169 7.02 3.26 12.05
C ASN A 169 6.41 2.21 12.98
N PHE A 170 6.59 0.93 12.69
CA PHE A 170 6.09 -0.15 13.55
C PHE A 170 7.01 -0.39 14.74
N ALA A 171 6.42 -0.70 15.91
CA ALA A 171 7.17 -1.37 16.96
C ALA A 171 7.51 -2.81 16.51
N PRO A 172 8.62 -3.42 16.98
CA PRO A 172 9.06 -4.75 16.50
C PRO A 172 7.94 -5.81 16.50
N GLN A 173 7.20 -5.92 17.62
CA GLN A 173 6.11 -6.90 17.73
C GLN A 173 4.93 -6.59 16.80
N GLU A 174 4.67 -5.32 16.50
CA GLU A 174 3.63 -4.92 15.56
C GLU A 174 4.04 -5.28 14.13
N PHE A 175 5.33 -5.13 13.80
CA PHE A 175 5.88 -5.50 12.52
C PHE A 175 5.81 -7.02 12.28
N ASP A 176 6.19 -7.83 13.28
CA ASP A 176 6.08 -9.29 13.21
C ASP A 176 4.63 -9.74 12.95
N ASN A 177 3.66 -9.14 13.66
CA ASN A 177 2.25 -9.42 13.45
C ASN A 177 1.79 -9.01 12.04
N PHE A 178 2.27 -7.86 11.54
CA PHE A 178 1.96 -7.37 10.21
C PHE A 178 2.52 -8.30 9.12
N LEU A 179 3.77 -8.76 9.25
CA LEU A 179 4.36 -9.72 8.32
C LEU A 179 3.60 -11.07 8.35
N THR A 180 3.18 -11.53 9.53
CA THR A 180 2.36 -12.73 9.66
C THR A 180 1.03 -12.59 8.90
N GLN A 181 0.38 -11.42 8.95
CA GLN A 181 -0.84 -11.17 8.19
C GLN A 181 -0.58 -11.11 6.68
N ILE A 182 0.54 -10.51 6.25
CA ILE A 182 0.93 -10.50 4.84
C ILE A 182 1.10 -11.95 4.34
N THR A 183 1.83 -12.78 5.06
CA THR A 183 2.07 -14.17 4.65
C THR A 183 0.79 -14.99 4.52
N SER A 184 -0.22 -14.73 5.35
CA SER A 184 -1.52 -15.41 5.24
C SER A 184 -2.29 -15.04 3.96
N CYS A 185 -1.99 -13.88 3.37
CA CYS A 185 -2.61 -13.41 2.11
C CYS A 185 -1.90 -13.92 0.86
N LEU A 186 -0.72 -14.55 1.01
CA LEU A 186 0.12 -15.03 -0.10
C LEU A 186 -0.01 -16.54 -0.23
N LEU A 187 -0.13 -17.03 -1.47
CA LEU A 187 -0.17 -18.47 -1.76
C LEU A 187 1.22 -19.13 -1.62
N TYR A 188 2.26 -18.35 -1.88
CA TYR A 188 3.66 -18.75 -1.73
C TYR A 188 4.43 -17.58 -1.11
N THR A 189 5.10 -17.84 -0.02
CA THR A 189 6.12 -16.94 0.52
C THR A 189 7.41 -17.23 -0.22
N SER A 190 7.69 -16.52 -1.30
CA SER A 190 9.06 -16.46 -1.81
C SER A 190 9.80 -15.43 -0.97
N ASP A 191 10.97 -15.80 -0.57
CA ASP A 191 11.86 -15.20 0.40
C ASP A 191 12.51 -13.86 -0.04
N ALA A 192 11.80 -13.04 -0.77
CA ALA A 192 12.29 -11.75 -1.23
C ALA A 192 12.45 -10.73 -0.08
N ALA A 193 11.91 -11.01 1.10
CA ALA A 193 12.03 -10.12 2.25
C ALA A 193 13.31 -10.36 3.06
N ASP A 194 13.90 -11.55 3.02
CA ASP A 194 15.11 -11.86 3.78
C ASP A 194 16.39 -11.29 3.15
N GLU A 195 16.39 -10.96 1.87
CA GLU A 195 17.55 -10.37 1.19
C GLU A 195 17.62 -8.84 1.31
N CYS A 196 16.58 -8.17 1.78
CA CYS A 196 16.56 -6.71 1.93
C CYS A 196 16.86 -6.21 3.36
N LEU A 197 17.29 -7.07 4.26
CA LEU A 197 17.68 -6.72 5.63
C LEU A 197 19.21 -6.61 5.81
N CYS A 198 19.92 -6.14 4.80
CA CYS A 198 21.32 -5.76 4.93
C CYS A 198 21.50 -4.25 4.91
#